data_7a102e89063a9e405ee60caae720e97e
#
_entry.id   7a102e89063a9e405ee60caae720e97e
#
_cell.length_a   1.000
_cell.length_b   1.000
_cell.length_c   1.000
_cell.angle_alpha   90.00
_cell.angle_beta   90.00
_cell.angle_gamma   90.00
#
_symmetry.space_group_name_H-M   'P 1'
#
loop_
_entity.id
_entity.type
_entity.pdbx_description
1 polymer ?
#
loop_
_entity_poly.entity_id
_entity_poly.type
_entity_poly.pdbx_seq_one_letter_code
_entity_poly.pdbx_strand_id
1 'polypeptide(L)'
;MAIVLDAMGSDDCPQPEIEAAIYAAKNLNESIILVGHKDIIREHVSESDFAGLPIEIVHSEDILEMGEKAVKSAQLKPNNSMAVGLRLVKEGKAEAFLTARSEEHTSEL
;
A
#
# COMPACT_ATOMS: atom_id res chain seq x y z
N MET A 1 2.29 1.88 -16.83
CA MET A 1 1.60 1.00 -15.85
C MET A 1 1.87 1.48 -14.44
N ALA A 2 0.99 1.16 -13.53
CA ALA A 2 1.13 1.59 -12.15
C ALA A 2 1.67 0.45 -11.27
N ILE A 3 2.33 0.83 -10.20
CA ILE A 3 2.81 -0.10 -9.17
C ILE A 3 1.99 0.17 -7.92
N VAL A 4 1.40 -0.88 -7.35
CA VAL A 4 0.67 -0.78 -6.08
C VAL A 4 1.65 -0.91 -4.93
N LEU A 5 1.60 0.01 -4.00
CA LEU A 5 2.40 -0.03 -2.78
C LEU A 5 1.45 -0.15 -1.57
N ASP A 6 1.64 -1.21 -0.78
CA ASP A 6 0.91 -1.40 0.46
C ASP A 6 1.36 -0.36 1.47
N ALA A 7 0.54 0.64 1.72
CA ALA A 7 0.89 1.75 2.60
C ALA A 7 0.89 1.37 4.08
N MET A 8 0.37 0.20 4.41
CA MET A 8 0.18 -0.24 5.79
C MET A 8 1.07 -1.43 6.15
N GLY A 9 2.15 -1.64 5.40
CA GLY A 9 2.95 -2.85 5.51
C GLY A 9 4.10 -2.83 6.51
N SER A 10 4.61 -1.66 6.87
CA SER A 10 5.76 -1.56 7.78
C SER A 10 5.33 -1.23 9.20
N ASP A 11 6.26 -1.38 10.15
CA ASP A 11 6.00 -1.04 11.56
C ASP A 11 5.74 0.45 11.75
N ASP A 12 6.37 1.28 10.95
CA ASP A 12 6.22 2.73 11.02
C ASP A 12 5.26 3.28 9.96
N CYS A 13 4.42 2.41 9.40
CA CYS A 13 3.51 2.82 8.34
C CYS A 13 2.56 3.93 8.81
N PRO A 14 2.12 4.78 7.88
CA PRO A 14 2.43 4.76 6.45
C PRO A 14 3.61 5.64 6.04
N GLN A 15 4.38 6.19 6.99
CA GLN A 15 5.41 7.19 6.69
C GLN A 15 6.49 6.71 5.72
N PRO A 16 7.15 5.55 5.94
CA PRO A 16 8.18 5.09 4.99
C PRO A 16 7.61 4.83 3.60
N GLU A 17 6.39 4.31 3.53
CA GLU A 17 5.73 4.00 2.26
C GLU A 17 5.41 5.28 1.48
N ILE A 18 4.95 6.32 2.19
CA ILE A 18 4.68 7.62 1.56
C ILE A 18 5.98 8.20 0.98
N GLU A 19 7.07 8.15 1.74
CA GLU A 19 8.36 8.64 1.29
C GLU A 19 8.86 7.88 0.07
N ALA A 20 8.70 6.55 0.08
CA ALA A 20 9.08 5.71 -1.04
C ALA A 20 8.26 6.02 -2.28
N ALA A 21 6.95 6.25 -2.13
CA ALA A 21 6.08 6.59 -3.25
C ALA A 21 6.49 7.92 -3.88
N ILE A 22 6.78 8.92 -3.06
CA ILE A 22 7.21 10.22 -3.55
C ILE A 22 8.54 10.10 -4.29
N TYR A 23 9.49 9.35 -3.73
CA TYR A 23 10.78 9.13 -4.36
C TYR A 23 10.63 8.46 -5.74
N ALA A 24 9.83 7.39 -5.80
CA ALA A 24 9.63 6.66 -7.04
C ALA A 24 8.94 7.52 -8.09
N ALA A 25 7.93 8.28 -7.69
CA ALA A 25 7.21 9.14 -8.63
C ALA A 25 8.09 10.26 -9.18
N LYS A 26 8.95 10.84 -8.33
CA LYS A 26 9.82 11.95 -8.76
C LYS A 26 11.04 11.49 -9.54
N ASN A 27 11.68 10.42 -9.08
CA ASN A 27 13.01 10.05 -9.57
C ASN A 27 13.01 8.88 -10.53
N LEU A 28 12.02 8.00 -10.44
CA LEU A 28 11.92 6.82 -11.29
C LEU A 28 10.79 6.92 -12.31
N ASN A 29 10.06 8.02 -12.27
CA ASN A 29 8.97 8.30 -13.22
C ASN A 29 7.88 7.23 -13.22
N GLU A 30 7.64 6.62 -12.06
CA GLU A 30 6.65 5.57 -11.92
C GLU A 30 5.31 6.11 -11.42
N SER A 31 4.22 5.51 -11.91
CA SER A 31 2.88 5.78 -11.38
C SER A 31 2.67 4.86 -10.17
N ILE A 32 2.30 5.44 -9.04
CA ILE A 32 2.17 4.72 -7.79
C ILE A 32 0.74 4.76 -7.30
N ILE A 33 0.22 3.61 -6.88
CA ILE A 33 -1.06 3.51 -6.20
C ILE A 33 -0.77 3.12 -4.75
N LEU A 34 -1.03 4.04 -3.83
CA LEU A 34 -0.89 3.75 -2.39
C LEU A 34 -2.20 3.15 -1.91
N VAL A 35 -2.14 1.92 -1.39
CA VAL A 35 -3.32 1.25 -0.85
C VAL A 35 -3.21 1.21 0.66
N GLY A 36 -4.21 1.74 1.34
CA GLY A 36 -4.24 1.78 2.79
C GLY A 36 -5.43 2.56 3.30
N HIS A 37 -5.49 2.74 4.60
CA HIS A 37 -6.56 3.52 5.18
C HIS A 37 -6.34 4.99 4.84
N LYS A 38 -7.21 5.52 4.01
CA LYS A 38 -7.10 6.86 3.44
C LYS A 38 -6.88 7.95 4.48
N ASP A 39 -7.63 7.90 5.57
CA ASP A 39 -7.53 8.92 6.62
C ASP A 39 -6.18 8.89 7.31
N ILE A 40 -5.65 7.69 7.54
CA ILE A 40 -4.34 7.53 8.15
C ILE A 40 -3.24 8.06 7.23
N ILE A 41 -3.34 7.74 5.95
CA ILE A 41 -2.37 8.24 4.96
C ILE A 41 -2.39 9.77 4.92
N ARG A 42 -3.57 10.36 4.92
CA ARG A 42 -3.73 11.81 4.83
C ARG A 42 -3.29 12.56 6.09
N GLU A 43 -3.23 11.88 7.22
CA GLU A 43 -2.67 12.48 8.44
C GLU A 43 -1.16 12.69 8.33
N HIS A 44 -0.48 11.94 7.46
CA HIS A 44 0.97 11.96 7.33
C HIS A 44 1.46 12.70 6.09
N VAL A 45 0.56 13.12 5.21
CA VAL A 45 0.93 13.80 3.98
C VAL A 45 -0.15 14.80 3.60
N SER A 46 0.25 15.97 3.11
CA SER A 46 -0.69 16.95 2.58
C SER A 46 -0.86 16.73 1.08
N GLU A 47 -1.94 17.28 0.53
CA GLU A 47 -2.17 17.19 -0.91
C GLU A 47 -1.05 17.84 -1.71
N SER A 48 -0.41 18.88 -1.15
CA SER A 48 0.69 19.55 -1.82
C SER A 48 1.92 18.67 -1.97
N ASP A 49 2.10 17.67 -1.09
CA ASP A 49 3.23 16.74 -1.20
C ASP A 49 3.10 15.83 -2.42
N PHE A 50 1.88 15.59 -2.87
CA PHE A 50 1.60 14.76 -4.05
C PHE A 50 1.33 15.59 -5.30
N ALA A 51 1.32 16.92 -5.18
CA ALA A 51 0.96 17.79 -6.29
C ALA A 51 1.89 17.59 -7.50
N GLY A 52 1.29 17.31 -8.64
CA GLY A 52 2.05 17.09 -9.86
C GLY A 52 2.70 15.72 -9.98
N LEU A 53 2.50 14.85 -8.99
CA LEU A 53 3.08 13.50 -9.02
C LEU A 53 2.01 12.46 -9.38
N PRO A 54 2.40 11.40 -10.11
CA PRO A 54 1.46 10.34 -10.48
C PRO A 54 1.23 9.36 -9.32
N ILE A 55 0.67 9.88 -8.22
CA ILE A 55 0.37 9.10 -7.03
C ILE A 55 -1.13 9.15 -6.76
N GLU A 56 -1.74 7.97 -6.63
CA GLU A 56 -3.15 7.82 -6.31
C GLU A 56 -3.30 7.05 -5.01
N ILE A 57 -4.29 7.41 -4.20
CA ILE A 57 -4.61 6.68 -2.96
C ILE A 57 -5.87 5.86 -3.22
N VAL A 58 -5.78 4.55 -2.99
CA VAL A 58 -6.95 3.67 -3.03
C VAL A 58 -7.21 3.22 -1.60
N HIS A 59 -8.41 3.52 -1.11
CA HIS A 59 -8.79 3.22 0.26
C HIS A 59 -8.96 1.73 0.51
N SER A 60 -8.37 1.24 1.60
CA SER A 60 -8.66 -0.09 2.14
C SER A 60 -9.14 0.10 3.57
N GLU A 61 -10.34 -0.38 3.84
CA GLU A 61 -11.03 -0.15 5.12
C GLU A 61 -10.37 -0.90 6.27
N ASP A 62 -9.98 -2.15 6.02
CA ASP A 62 -9.49 -3.04 7.07
C ASP A 62 -7.99 -2.92 7.27
N ILE A 63 -7.57 -2.81 8.53
CA ILE A 63 -6.16 -2.75 8.90
C ILE A 63 -5.74 -4.14 9.35
N LEU A 64 -4.71 -4.71 8.69
CA LEU A 64 -4.18 -6.00 9.08
C LEU A 64 -3.26 -5.89 10.29
N GLU A 65 -3.35 -6.87 11.17
CA GLU A 65 -2.43 -6.98 12.28
C GLU A 65 -1.05 -7.40 11.78
N MET A 66 -0.04 -7.02 12.54
CA MET A 66 1.33 -7.41 12.25
C MET A 66 1.65 -8.72 12.98
N GLY A 67 2.66 -9.42 12.52
CA GLY A 67 3.14 -10.61 13.17
C GLY A 67 2.41 -11.88 12.75
N GLU A 68 2.39 -12.85 13.66
CA GLU A 68 1.83 -14.19 13.40
C GLU A 68 0.36 -14.19 13.03
N LYS A 69 -0.34 -13.15 13.42
CA LYS A 69 -1.78 -13.05 13.17
C LYS A 69 -2.14 -12.48 11.81
N ALA A 70 -1.14 -12.12 11.01
CA ALA A 70 -1.40 -11.44 9.74
C ALA A 70 -2.25 -12.28 8.78
N VAL A 71 -1.94 -13.56 8.63
CA VAL A 71 -2.69 -14.43 7.71
C VAL A 71 -4.12 -14.60 8.18
N LYS A 72 -4.31 -14.85 9.47
CA LYS A 72 -5.63 -15.01 10.06
C LYS A 72 -6.44 -13.72 9.94
N SER A 73 -5.81 -12.58 10.19
CA SER A 73 -6.43 -11.27 10.06
C SER A 73 -6.88 -11.02 8.61
N ALA A 74 -6.05 -11.43 7.63
CA ALA A 74 -6.39 -11.28 6.22
C ALA A 74 -7.63 -12.08 5.84
N GLN A 75 -7.82 -13.25 6.42
CA GLN A 75 -9.01 -14.08 6.16
C GLN A 75 -10.28 -13.47 6.71
N LEU A 76 -10.17 -12.78 7.86
CA LEU A 76 -11.31 -12.18 8.54
C LEU A 76 -11.63 -10.78 8.02
N LYS A 77 -10.66 -10.12 7.36
CA LYS A 77 -10.79 -8.75 6.91
C LYS A 77 -10.52 -8.66 5.40
N PRO A 78 -11.52 -8.97 4.58
CA PRO A 78 -11.32 -9.06 3.12
C PRO A 78 -10.99 -7.74 2.42
N ASN A 79 -11.23 -6.61 3.07
CA ASN A 79 -10.92 -5.30 2.50
C ASN A 79 -9.64 -4.70 3.08
N ASN A 80 -8.67 -5.55 3.42
CA ASN A 80 -7.36 -5.11 3.87
C ASN A 80 -6.50 -4.63 2.68
N SER A 81 -5.42 -3.93 2.99
CA SER A 81 -4.58 -3.34 1.95
C SER A 81 -3.97 -4.38 1.00
N MET A 82 -3.60 -5.55 1.50
CA MET A 82 -3.04 -6.61 0.65
C MET A 82 -4.08 -7.13 -0.34
N ALA A 83 -5.28 -7.42 0.15
CA ALA A 83 -6.34 -7.95 -0.70
C ALA A 83 -6.76 -6.95 -1.76
N VAL A 84 -6.89 -5.68 -1.38
CA VAL A 84 -7.23 -4.61 -2.31
C VAL A 84 -6.11 -4.43 -3.34
N GLY A 85 -4.86 -4.40 -2.90
CA GLY A 85 -3.71 -4.24 -3.79
C GLY A 85 -3.58 -5.39 -4.79
N LEU A 86 -3.72 -6.62 -4.33
CA LEU A 86 -3.64 -7.78 -5.22
C LEU A 86 -4.79 -7.80 -6.22
N ARG A 87 -5.96 -7.35 -5.80
CA ARG A 87 -7.11 -7.24 -6.69
C ARG A 87 -6.85 -6.25 -7.83
N LEU A 88 -6.22 -5.12 -7.52
CA LEU A 88 -5.86 -4.13 -8.54
C LEU A 88 -4.93 -4.71 -9.59
N VAL A 89 -3.96 -5.52 -9.17
CA VAL A 89 -3.07 -6.20 -10.11
C VAL A 89 -3.84 -7.21 -10.94
N LYS A 90 -4.68 -8.00 -10.31
CA LYS A 90 -5.49 -9.01 -10.99
C LYS A 90 -6.42 -8.39 -12.03
N GLU A 91 -6.95 -7.21 -11.74
CA GLU A 91 -7.86 -6.51 -12.67
C GLU A 91 -7.12 -5.75 -13.77
N GLY A 92 -5.81 -5.78 -13.77
CA GLY A 92 -5.01 -5.11 -14.79
C GLY A 92 -4.82 -3.61 -14.56
N LYS A 93 -5.18 -3.10 -13.40
CA LYS A 93 -5.02 -1.67 -13.07
C LYS A 93 -3.61 -1.33 -12.64
N ALA A 94 -2.83 -2.34 -12.29
CA ALA A 94 -1.43 -2.19 -11.92
C ALA A 94 -0.66 -3.43 -12.37
N GLU A 95 0.65 -3.30 -12.52
CA GLU A 95 1.48 -4.40 -13.01
C GLU A 95 2.23 -5.12 -11.90
N ALA A 96 2.32 -4.53 -10.71
CA ALA A 96 3.04 -5.13 -9.59
C ALA A 96 2.48 -4.65 -8.27
N PHE A 97 2.69 -5.45 -7.24
CA PHE A 97 2.30 -5.13 -5.87
C PHE A 97 3.53 -5.27 -4.97
N LEU A 98 3.82 -4.23 -4.21
CA LEU A 98 4.94 -4.20 -3.27
C LEU A 98 4.43 -3.99 -1.85
N THR A 99 5.02 -4.72 -0.92
CA THR A 99 4.70 -4.57 0.50
C THR A 99 5.97 -4.74 1.33
N ALA A 100 6.02 -4.02 2.45
CA ALA A 100 7.12 -4.14 3.41
C ALA A 100 6.80 -5.12 4.53
N ARG A 101 5.73 -5.91 4.37
CA ARG A 101 5.37 -6.92 5.36
C ARG A 101 6.47 -7.98 5.44
N SER A 102 6.60 -8.58 6.62
CA SER A 102 7.60 -9.60 6.88
C SER A 102 7.50 -10.76 5.90
N GLU A 103 8.66 -11.28 5.44
CA GLU A 103 8.74 -12.45 4.60
C GLU A 103 8.04 -13.67 5.19
N GLU A 104 8.09 -13.79 6.50
CA GLU A 104 7.43 -14.90 7.20
C GLU A 104 5.94 -14.94 6.92
N HIS A 105 5.35 -13.80 6.66
CA HIS A 105 3.93 -13.70 6.37
C HIS A 105 3.63 -13.84 4.89
N THR A 106 4.52 -13.39 4.04
CA THR A 106 4.33 -13.49 2.60
C THR A 106 4.56 -14.89 2.08
N SER A 107 5.45 -15.64 2.69
CA SER A 107 5.75 -17.02 2.26
C SER A 107 4.57 -17.98 2.51
N GLU A 108 3.69 -17.62 3.41
CA GLU A 108 2.50 -18.43 3.71
C GLU A 108 1.36 -18.20 2.72
N LEU A 109 1.48 -17.18 1.93
CA LEU A 109 0.45 -16.82 0.96
C LEU A 109 0.68 -17.49 -0.38
#